data_e2e5c6a563dcb6d639d7faddbe7b1aba
#
_entry.id   e2e5c6a563dcb6d639d7faddbe7b1aba
#
_cell.length_a   1.000
_cell.length_b   1.000
_cell.length_c   1.000
_cell.angle_alpha   90.00
_cell.angle_beta   90.00
_cell.angle_gamma   90.00
#
_symmetry.space_group_name_H-M   'P 1'
#
loop_
_entity.id
_entity.type
_entity.pdbx_description
1 polymer ?
#
loop_
_entity_poly.entity_id
_entity_poly.type
_entity_poly.pdbx_seq_one_letter_code
_entity_poly.pdbx_strand_id
1 'polypeptide(L)'
;MKVLVTGGGGFLGQAIVRQLLARGDTVSAINRSAYPELEALGVTCHRGDIADAKAVMQACEGVEAVIHVAAKAGPGLYAPDFVAANIDGTQNVLNACGEHGIRYLVHTSSPSVVHGGGDIDGGDESLPYPDHFAAPYPATKAEAEKRVLAASSDNLKTCALRPHLIWGPGDNQLLPRLIEKNRAGRLRVPAPEKLIDTVFIDNAARAHLQALDNLTTSGTAAGKAYFISNGEPLPVYDILSRLLEAYGETPRVRTVPKSVAMAVATVVEGIWRVLKKRSDPPLARFVVEHLATAHWYDLSAAKRDLGYDPEVSIAEGLERLAAEVGVTAGGTG
;
A
#
# COMPACT_ATOMS: atom_id res chain seq x y z
N MET A 1 -3.40 1.48 -23.89
CA MET A 1 -4.43 2.36 -23.27
C MET A 1 -3.81 3.66 -22.82
N LYS A 2 -4.62 4.71 -22.62
CA LYS A 2 -4.22 5.93 -21.92
C LYS A 2 -4.58 5.78 -20.44
N VAL A 3 -3.57 5.64 -19.58
CA VAL A 3 -3.76 5.33 -18.15
C VAL A 3 -3.23 6.46 -17.29
N LEU A 4 -4.05 6.98 -16.39
CA LEU A 4 -3.63 7.90 -15.33
C LEU A 4 -3.24 7.10 -14.07
N VAL A 5 -2.05 7.33 -13.54
CA VAL A 5 -1.61 6.81 -12.24
C VAL A 5 -1.58 7.97 -11.23
N THR A 6 -2.52 8.00 -10.29
CA THR A 6 -2.43 8.96 -9.20
C THR A 6 -1.33 8.54 -8.23
N GLY A 7 -0.48 9.48 -7.82
CA GLY A 7 0.69 9.13 -6.99
C GLY A 7 1.76 8.34 -7.76
N GLY A 8 1.83 8.51 -9.09
CA GLY A 8 2.78 7.80 -9.94
C GLY A 8 4.25 8.00 -9.58
N GLY A 9 4.60 9.08 -8.86
CA GLY A 9 5.95 9.32 -8.34
C GLY A 9 6.25 8.64 -7.00
N GLY A 10 5.26 8.02 -6.34
CA GLY A 10 5.45 7.23 -5.12
C GLY A 10 6.07 5.86 -5.40
N PHE A 11 6.47 5.15 -4.35
CA PHE A 11 7.14 3.85 -4.45
C PHE A 11 6.36 2.84 -5.33
N LEU A 12 5.12 2.52 -4.97
CA LEU A 12 4.27 1.64 -5.78
C LEU A 12 3.90 2.27 -7.13
N GLY A 13 3.62 3.58 -7.15
CA GLY A 13 3.24 4.28 -8.36
C GLY A 13 4.29 4.21 -9.45
N GLN A 14 5.57 4.38 -9.12
CA GLN A 14 6.68 4.27 -10.07
C GLN A 14 6.81 2.86 -10.65
N ALA A 15 6.63 1.82 -9.83
CA ALA A 15 6.67 0.44 -10.31
C ALA A 15 5.52 0.15 -11.29
N ILE A 16 4.32 0.61 -10.98
CA ILE A 16 3.15 0.51 -11.89
C ILE A 16 3.41 1.27 -13.19
N VAL A 17 3.89 2.50 -13.12
CA VAL A 17 4.21 3.32 -14.30
C VAL A 17 5.21 2.62 -15.21
N ARG A 18 6.30 2.07 -14.65
CA ARG A 18 7.31 1.34 -15.44
C ARG A 18 6.73 0.11 -16.13
N GLN A 19 5.88 -0.66 -15.45
CA GLN A 19 5.24 -1.84 -16.04
C GLN A 19 4.22 -1.47 -17.11
N LEU A 20 3.44 -0.39 -16.94
CA LEU A 20 2.52 0.13 -17.95
C LEU A 20 3.27 0.57 -19.22
N LEU A 21 4.37 1.32 -19.05
CA LEU A 21 5.22 1.75 -20.19
C LEU A 21 5.84 0.56 -20.90
N ALA A 22 6.35 -0.43 -20.17
CA ALA A 22 6.90 -1.67 -20.74
C ALA A 22 5.86 -2.47 -21.55
N ARG A 23 4.58 -2.38 -21.13
CA ARG A 23 3.45 -2.97 -21.86
C ARG A 23 3.04 -2.16 -23.11
N GLY A 24 3.54 -0.94 -23.28
CA GLY A 24 3.22 -0.07 -24.41
C GLY A 24 2.02 0.85 -24.18
N ASP A 25 1.60 1.05 -22.92
CA ASP A 25 0.57 2.01 -22.56
C ASP A 25 1.09 3.45 -22.62
N THR A 26 0.18 4.40 -22.89
CA THR A 26 0.46 5.82 -22.70
C THR A 26 0.12 6.20 -21.27
N VAL A 27 1.10 6.68 -20.52
CA VAL A 27 0.94 6.92 -19.08
C VAL A 27 0.98 8.41 -18.77
N SER A 28 0.02 8.85 -17.95
CA SER A 28 0.06 10.12 -17.24
C SER A 28 0.08 9.90 -15.73
N ALA A 29 0.58 10.86 -14.98
CA ALA A 29 0.65 10.78 -13.53
C ALA A 29 0.27 12.12 -12.89
N ILE A 30 -0.48 12.09 -11.79
CA ILE A 30 -0.71 13.27 -10.95
C ILE A 30 0.01 13.12 -9.63
N ASN A 31 0.83 14.13 -9.27
CA ASN A 31 1.69 14.13 -8.09
C ASN A 31 1.77 15.52 -7.47
N ARG A 32 1.97 15.61 -6.14
CA ARG A 32 2.18 16.89 -5.45
C ARG A 32 3.55 17.51 -5.74
N SER A 33 4.56 16.68 -5.95
CA SER A 33 5.94 17.08 -6.28
C SER A 33 6.25 16.79 -7.75
N ALA A 34 7.27 17.44 -8.28
CA ALA A 34 7.83 17.11 -9.58
C ALA A 34 8.65 15.80 -9.49
N TYR A 35 8.59 15.02 -10.56
CA TYR A 35 9.34 13.76 -10.72
C TYR A 35 9.97 13.75 -12.11
N PRO A 36 11.12 14.45 -12.32
CA PRO A 36 11.80 14.52 -13.62
C PRO A 36 12.15 13.15 -14.20
N GLU A 37 12.36 12.15 -13.35
CA GLU A 37 12.60 10.78 -13.75
C GLU A 37 11.42 10.14 -14.47
N LEU A 38 10.18 10.50 -14.12
CA LEU A 38 8.98 10.04 -14.83
C LEU A 38 8.84 10.75 -16.20
N GLU A 39 9.13 12.05 -16.23
CA GLU A 39 9.10 12.84 -17.48
C GLU A 39 10.15 12.30 -18.47
N ALA A 40 11.34 11.94 -17.98
CA ALA A 40 12.39 11.33 -18.79
C ALA A 40 11.99 9.96 -19.39
N LEU A 41 11.04 9.24 -18.75
CA LEU A 41 10.45 8.02 -19.27
C LEU A 41 9.30 8.27 -20.26
N GLY A 42 8.97 9.54 -20.56
CA GLY A 42 7.87 9.89 -21.47
C GLY A 42 6.48 9.95 -20.80
N VAL A 43 6.42 9.98 -19.45
CA VAL A 43 5.16 10.14 -18.71
C VAL A 43 4.71 11.60 -18.73
N THR A 44 3.44 11.84 -19.04
CA THR A 44 2.83 13.17 -18.88
C THR A 44 2.57 13.43 -17.40
N CYS A 45 3.34 14.32 -16.78
CA CYS A 45 3.23 14.62 -15.37
C CYS A 45 2.35 15.85 -15.09
N HIS A 46 1.26 15.64 -14.34
CA HIS A 46 0.41 16.71 -13.79
C HIS A 46 0.85 17.01 -12.36
N ARG A 47 1.06 18.29 -12.04
CA ARG A 47 1.33 18.70 -10.66
C ARG A 47 0.04 19.11 -9.97
N GLY A 48 -0.37 18.38 -8.94
CA GLY A 48 -1.59 18.66 -8.18
C GLY A 48 -1.75 17.76 -6.96
N ASP A 49 -2.60 18.17 -6.04
CA ASP A 49 -3.07 17.33 -4.94
C ASP A 49 -4.37 16.65 -5.36
N ILE A 50 -4.54 15.37 -5.03
CA ILE A 50 -5.80 14.67 -5.30
C ILE A 50 -6.99 15.25 -4.52
N ALA A 51 -6.73 15.96 -3.42
CA ALA A 51 -7.77 16.71 -2.70
C ALA A 51 -8.27 17.96 -3.48
N ASP A 52 -7.53 18.40 -4.51
CA ASP A 52 -7.97 19.46 -5.42
C ASP A 52 -8.76 18.87 -6.60
N ALA A 53 -10.08 19.05 -6.56
CA ALA A 53 -10.98 18.55 -7.59
C ALA A 53 -10.64 19.05 -9.00
N LYS A 54 -10.15 20.29 -9.14
CA LYS A 54 -9.78 20.86 -10.44
C LYS A 54 -8.53 20.18 -11.00
N ALA A 55 -7.53 19.97 -10.16
CA ALA A 55 -6.31 19.31 -10.58
C ALA A 55 -6.58 17.86 -11.03
N VAL A 56 -7.44 17.13 -10.30
CA VAL A 56 -7.84 15.77 -10.67
C VAL A 56 -8.63 15.75 -11.97
N MET A 57 -9.59 16.67 -12.13
CA MET A 57 -10.40 16.79 -13.35
C MET A 57 -9.52 17.01 -14.58
N GLN A 58 -8.56 17.94 -14.50
CA GLN A 58 -7.61 18.19 -15.59
C GLN A 58 -6.72 16.98 -15.91
N ALA A 59 -6.23 16.28 -14.88
CA ALA A 59 -5.37 15.11 -15.06
C ALA A 59 -6.11 13.93 -15.70
N CYS A 60 -7.43 13.86 -15.57
CA CYS A 60 -8.30 12.82 -16.12
C CYS A 60 -8.73 13.09 -17.58
N GLU A 61 -8.39 14.24 -18.15
CA GLU A 61 -8.80 14.59 -19.52
C GLU A 61 -8.19 13.63 -20.57
N GLY A 62 -9.04 13.00 -21.36
CA GLY A 62 -8.64 12.07 -22.42
C GLY A 62 -8.06 10.73 -21.95
N VAL A 63 -8.24 10.38 -20.67
CA VAL A 63 -7.80 9.14 -20.04
C VAL A 63 -8.87 8.04 -20.23
N GLU A 64 -8.46 6.81 -20.42
CA GLU A 64 -9.34 5.64 -20.57
C GLU A 64 -9.48 4.82 -19.28
N ALA A 65 -8.42 4.83 -18.45
CA ALA A 65 -8.37 4.10 -17.18
C ALA A 65 -7.59 4.87 -16.10
N VAL A 66 -7.95 4.67 -14.84
CA VAL A 66 -7.23 5.23 -13.69
C VAL A 66 -6.74 4.10 -12.79
N ILE A 67 -5.46 4.15 -12.41
CA ILE A 67 -4.92 3.38 -11.28
C ILE A 67 -4.71 4.37 -10.14
N HIS A 68 -5.57 4.29 -9.12
CA HIS A 68 -5.62 5.24 -8.02
C HIS A 68 -4.78 4.75 -6.83
N VAL A 69 -3.50 5.17 -6.81
CA VAL A 69 -2.50 4.77 -5.80
C VAL A 69 -2.32 5.85 -4.72
N ALA A 70 -2.53 7.12 -5.08
CA ALA A 70 -2.30 8.24 -4.17
C ALA A 70 -3.17 8.11 -2.92
N ALA A 71 -2.51 8.13 -1.77
CA ALA A 71 -3.15 8.12 -0.47
C ALA A 71 -2.22 8.74 0.59
N LYS A 72 -2.78 9.19 1.71
CA LYS A 72 -2.01 9.44 2.93
C LYS A 72 -1.98 8.15 3.74
N ALA A 73 -0.80 7.58 3.92
CA ALA A 73 -0.55 6.39 4.74
C ALA A 73 0.19 6.77 6.03
N GLY A 74 0.26 5.83 6.98
CA GLY A 74 1.05 5.95 8.19
C GLY A 74 0.23 6.07 9.48
N PRO A 75 0.92 6.12 10.64
CA PRO A 75 0.31 6.09 11.97
C PRO A 75 -0.11 7.47 12.48
N GLY A 76 -0.22 8.48 11.62
CA GLY A 76 -0.59 9.83 11.99
C GLY A 76 -1.96 9.90 12.67
N LEU A 77 -2.13 10.87 13.60
CA LEU A 77 -3.34 11.01 14.41
C LEU A 77 -4.25 12.16 13.96
N TYR A 78 -3.79 13.00 13.05
CA TYR A 78 -4.55 14.15 12.57
C TYR A 78 -5.49 13.73 11.44
N ALA A 79 -6.70 13.34 11.79
CA ALA A 79 -7.70 12.79 10.88
C ALA A 79 -8.01 13.66 9.64
N PRO A 80 -8.12 15.00 9.73
CA PRO A 80 -8.46 15.82 8.54
C PRO A 80 -7.54 15.62 7.35
N ASP A 81 -6.22 15.41 7.57
CA ASP A 81 -5.29 15.17 6.47
C ASP A 81 -5.54 13.82 5.77
N PHE A 82 -5.99 12.82 6.53
CA PHE A 82 -6.36 11.51 5.96
C PHE A 82 -7.71 11.58 5.24
N VAL A 83 -8.66 12.32 5.77
CA VAL A 83 -9.96 12.56 5.12
C VAL A 83 -9.75 13.24 3.77
N ALA A 84 -9.03 14.36 3.75
CA ALA A 84 -8.78 15.10 2.52
C ALA A 84 -8.10 14.25 1.43
N ALA A 85 -7.04 13.50 1.80
CA ALA A 85 -6.34 12.69 0.82
C ALA A 85 -7.10 11.41 0.42
N ASN A 86 -7.60 10.64 1.42
CA ASN A 86 -8.08 9.29 1.15
C ASN A 86 -9.57 9.25 0.79
N ILE A 87 -10.39 10.15 1.37
CA ILE A 87 -11.83 10.19 1.11
C ILE A 87 -12.16 11.20 0.01
N ASP A 88 -11.82 12.48 0.24
CA ASP A 88 -12.17 13.54 -0.71
C ASP A 88 -11.37 13.36 -2.01
N GLY A 89 -10.09 12.99 -1.93
CA GLY A 89 -9.26 12.66 -3.09
C GLY A 89 -9.82 11.52 -3.91
N THR A 90 -10.26 10.43 -3.27
CA THR A 90 -10.91 9.31 -3.98
C THR A 90 -12.24 9.73 -4.60
N GLN A 91 -13.03 10.55 -3.90
CA GLN A 91 -14.28 11.08 -4.44
C GLN A 91 -14.04 11.97 -5.67
N ASN A 92 -13.00 12.80 -5.65
CA ASN A 92 -12.61 13.62 -6.79
C ASN A 92 -12.24 12.76 -8.01
N VAL A 93 -11.51 11.64 -7.80
CA VAL A 93 -11.19 10.70 -8.87
C VAL A 93 -12.47 10.05 -9.44
N LEU A 94 -13.40 9.60 -8.57
CA LEU A 94 -14.67 9.03 -9.00
C LEU A 94 -15.51 10.03 -9.80
N ASN A 95 -15.58 11.27 -9.34
CA ASN A 95 -16.29 12.35 -10.02
C ASN A 95 -15.68 12.63 -11.42
N ALA A 96 -14.34 12.67 -11.50
CA ALA A 96 -13.65 12.87 -12.77
C ALA A 96 -13.83 11.68 -13.73
N CYS A 97 -13.87 10.45 -13.19
CA CYS A 97 -14.22 9.28 -14.03
C CYS A 97 -15.60 9.41 -14.64
N GLY A 98 -16.59 9.85 -13.86
CA GLY A 98 -17.95 10.09 -14.37
C GLY A 98 -18.03 11.19 -15.42
N GLU A 99 -17.38 12.34 -15.19
CA GLU A 99 -17.39 13.50 -16.08
C GLU A 99 -16.72 13.22 -17.43
N HIS A 100 -15.58 12.52 -17.41
CA HIS A 100 -14.82 12.19 -18.62
C HIS A 100 -15.18 10.85 -19.25
N GLY A 101 -16.15 10.11 -18.70
CA GLY A 101 -16.57 8.81 -19.21
C GLY A 101 -15.48 7.75 -19.12
N ILE A 102 -14.61 7.83 -18.12
CA ILE A 102 -13.55 6.84 -17.85
C ILE A 102 -14.21 5.53 -17.41
N ARG A 103 -13.82 4.44 -18.04
CA ARG A 103 -14.54 3.16 -17.89
C ARG A 103 -13.93 2.21 -16.84
N TYR A 104 -12.67 2.42 -16.45
CA TYR A 104 -11.93 1.48 -15.61
C TYR A 104 -11.19 2.19 -14.49
N LEU A 105 -11.37 1.72 -13.26
CA LEU A 105 -10.69 2.24 -12.08
C LEU A 105 -10.18 1.08 -11.20
N VAL A 106 -8.87 1.01 -11.03
CA VAL A 106 -8.22 0.13 -10.04
C VAL A 106 -7.78 0.97 -8.85
N HIS A 107 -8.28 0.66 -7.65
CA HIS A 107 -7.97 1.38 -6.42
C HIS A 107 -6.99 0.59 -5.57
N THR A 108 -5.89 1.21 -5.15
CA THR A 108 -5.00 0.67 -4.13
C THR A 108 -5.60 0.88 -2.75
N SER A 109 -6.15 -0.16 -2.17
CA SER A 109 -6.64 -0.20 -0.79
C SER A 109 -5.56 -0.71 0.18
N SER A 110 -5.94 -1.39 1.24
CA SER A 110 -5.03 -1.96 2.25
C SER A 110 -5.75 -3.07 3.03
N PRO A 111 -5.08 -4.14 3.48
CA PRO A 111 -5.68 -5.11 4.38
C PRO A 111 -6.13 -4.52 5.72
N SER A 112 -5.56 -3.38 6.13
CA SER A 112 -5.95 -2.69 7.37
C SER A 112 -7.41 -2.28 7.41
N VAL A 113 -8.12 -2.28 6.26
CA VAL A 113 -9.56 -1.94 6.19
C VAL A 113 -10.44 -2.99 6.84
N VAL A 114 -9.97 -4.21 7.00
CA VAL A 114 -10.68 -5.33 7.65
C VAL A 114 -10.01 -5.76 8.96
N HIS A 115 -8.93 -5.09 9.40
CA HIS A 115 -8.23 -5.46 10.62
C HIS A 115 -8.90 -4.86 11.86
N GLY A 116 -9.58 -5.71 12.64
CA GLY A 116 -10.27 -5.35 13.88
C GLY A 116 -9.46 -5.50 15.16
N GLY A 117 -8.12 -5.65 15.10
CA GLY A 117 -7.21 -5.76 16.26
C GLY A 117 -6.97 -7.18 16.76
N GLY A 118 -7.58 -8.21 16.14
CA GLY A 118 -7.32 -9.62 16.38
C GLY A 118 -6.42 -10.27 15.34
N ASP A 119 -6.07 -11.54 15.54
CA ASP A 119 -5.37 -12.35 14.55
C ASP A 119 -6.26 -12.61 13.33
N ILE A 120 -5.66 -12.56 12.15
CA ILE A 120 -6.25 -12.98 10.87
C ILE A 120 -5.31 -14.03 10.28
N ASP A 121 -5.73 -15.29 10.34
CA ASP A 121 -4.96 -16.43 9.84
C ASP A 121 -5.65 -16.99 8.59
N GLY A 122 -5.14 -16.64 7.41
CA GLY A 122 -5.69 -17.07 6.12
C GLY A 122 -7.06 -16.45 5.80
N GLY A 123 -7.27 -15.19 6.22
CA GLY A 123 -8.53 -14.50 5.96
C GLY A 123 -8.74 -14.20 4.47
N ASP A 124 -9.98 -14.30 4.00
CA ASP A 124 -10.38 -14.00 2.63
C ASP A 124 -11.17 -12.68 2.52
N GLU A 125 -11.63 -12.35 1.33
CA GLU A 125 -12.36 -11.11 1.04
C GLU A 125 -13.74 -11.01 1.70
N SER A 126 -14.25 -12.08 2.33
CA SER A 126 -15.49 -12.09 3.10
C SER A 126 -15.35 -11.42 4.49
N LEU A 127 -14.13 -11.14 4.92
CA LEU A 127 -13.87 -10.45 6.18
C LEU A 127 -14.61 -9.10 6.23
N PRO A 128 -15.38 -8.83 7.31
CA PRO A 128 -16.13 -7.59 7.42
C PRO A 128 -15.23 -6.40 7.74
N TYR A 129 -15.69 -5.21 7.39
CA TYR A 129 -15.12 -3.99 7.95
C TYR A 129 -15.43 -3.92 9.45
N PRO A 130 -14.45 -3.59 10.31
CA PRO A 130 -14.70 -3.46 11.74
C PRO A 130 -15.57 -2.23 12.05
N ASP A 131 -16.34 -2.31 13.14
CA ASP A 131 -17.17 -1.19 13.61
C ASP A 131 -16.32 0.00 14.06
N HIS A 132 -15.10 -0.26 14.54
CA HIS A 132 -14.18 0.75 15.05
C HIS A 132 -12.76 0.52 14.53
N PHE A 133 -12.12 1.59 14.09
CA PHE A 133 -10.74 1.58 13.62
C PHE A 133 -9.78 2.20 14.64
N ALA A 134 -8.62 1.59 14.82
CA ALA A 134 -7.60 2.05 15.77
C ALA A 134 -6.92 3.39 15.35
N ALA A 135 -6.98 3.76 14.07
CA ALA A 135 -6.32 4.95 13.53
C ALA A 135 -7.10 5.57 12.36
N PRO A 136 -6.84 6.85 12.02
CA PRO A 136 -7.47 7.51 10.87
C PRO A 136 -7.17 6.82 9.53
N TYR A 137 -5.97 6.25 9.36
CA TYR A 137 -5.57 5.60 8.11
C TYR A 137 -6.50 4.45 7.71
N PRO A 138 -6.67 3.37 8.49
CA PRO A 138 -7.57 2.29 8.10
C PRO A 138 -9.02 2.73 7.96
N ALA A 139 -9.51 3.65 8.80
CA ALA A 139 -10.86 4.19 8.73
C ALA A 139 -11.12 4.89 7.38
N THR A 140 -10.21 5.77 6.97
CA THR A 140 -10.36 6.52 5.71
C THR A 140 -10.12 5.66 4.48
N LYS A 141 -9.25 4.65 4.56
CA LYS A 141 -9.07 3.67 3.47
C LYS A 141 -10.30 2.77 3.30
N ALA A 142 -10.93 2.35 4.40
CA ALA A 142 -12.17 1.57 4.34
C ALA A 142 -13.32 2.37 3.71
N GLU A 143 -13.47 3.64 4.08
CA GLU A 143 -14.48 4.51 3.48
C GLU A 143 -14.22 4.74 1.98
N ALA A 144 -12.95 4.97 1.59
CA ALA A 144 -12.56 5.12 0.19
C ALA A 144 -12.86 3.85 -0.61
N GLU A 145 -12.49 2.68 -0.09
CA GLU A 145 -12.76 1.38 -0.72
C GLU A 145 -14.26 1.16 -0.93
N LYS A 146 -15.08 1.41 0.10
CA LYS A 146 -16.55 1.29 0.00
C LYS A 146 -17.10 2.17 -1.12
N ARG A 147 -16.65 3.42 -1.24
CA ARG A 147 -17.08 4.34 -2.31
C ARG A 147 -16.68 3.82 -3.68
N VAL A 148 -15.45 3.35 -3.83
CA VAL A 148 -14.95 2.80 -5.10
C VAL A 148 -15.76 1.58 -5.51
N LEU A 149 -15.99 0.62 -4.61
CA LEU A 149 -16.76 -0.58 -4.92
C LEU A 149 -18.22 -0.27 -5.22
N ALA A 150 -18.83 0.66 -4.48
CA ALA A 150 -20.22 1.10 -4.72
C ALA A 150 -20.40 1.87 -6.04
N ALA A 151 -19.33 2.49 -6.56
CA ALA A 151 -19.37 3.19 -7.85
C ALA A 151 -19.31 2.25 -9.07
N SER A 152 -19.08 0.95 -8.84
CA SER A 152 -18.99 -0.02 -9.93
C SER A 152 -20.33 -0.17 -10.65
N SER A 153 -20.30 -0.03 -11.98
CA SER A 153 -21.46 -0.06 -12.86
C SER A 153 -21.04 -0.48 -14.28
N ASP A 154 -22.00 -0.57 -15.19
CA ASP A 154 -21.72 -0.83 -16.61
C ASP A 154 -20.89 0.29 -17.26
N ASN A 155 -21.01 1.53 -16.77
CA ASN A 155 -20.29 2.69 -17.30
C ASN A 155 -18.90 2.86 -16.66
N LEU A 156 -18.70 2.45 -15.39
CA LEU A 156 -17.44 2.53 -14.67
C LEU A 156 -17.21 1.21 -13.91
N LYS A 157 -16.37 0.34 -14.44
CA LYS A 157 -15.96 -0.87 -13.74
C LYS A 157 -14.83 -0.54 -12.77
N THR A 158 -15.02 -0.84 -11.49
CA THR A 158 -14.02 -0.58 -10.45
C THR A 158 -13.63 -1.86 -9.73
N CYS A 159 -12.39 -1.93 -9.25
CA CYS A 159 -12.00 -2.91 -8.24
C CYS A 159 -11.00 -2.30 -7.25
N ALA A 160 -10.85 -2.94 -6.09
CA ALA A 160 -9.90 -2.54 -5.07
C ALA A 160 -8.88 -3.65 -4.83
N LEU A 161 -7.61 -3.28 -4.70
CA LEU A 161 -6.55 -4.20 -4.30
C LEU A 161 -6.10 -3.85 -2.88
N ARG A 162 -5.90 -4.85 -2.05
CA ARG A 162 -5.43 -4.75 -0.67
C ARG A 162 -4.00 -5.31 -0.56
N PRO A 163 -2.97 -4.62 -1.11
CA PRO A 163 -1.59 -5.08 -0.98
C PRO A 163 -1.10 -4.96 0.46
N HIS A 164 -0.39 -6.00 0.92
CA HIS A 164 0.06 -6.07 2.31
C HIS A 164 1.57 -5.86 2.43
N LEU A 165 1.98 -4.83 3.20
CA LEU A 165 3.38 -4.51 3.50
C LEU A 165 4.28 -4.61 2.27
N ILE A 166 4.12 -3.66 1.35
CA ILE A 166 4.90 -3.60 0.12
C ILE A 166 6.35 -3.23 0.45
N TRP A 167 7.31 -3.97 -0.08
CA TRP A 167 8.74 -3.74 0.10
C TRP A 167 9.52 -4.08 -1.18
N GLY A 168 10.76 -3.60 -1.27
CA GLY A 168 11.66 -3.87 -2.38
C GLY A 168 12.60 -2.72 -2.69
N PRO A 169 13.34 -2.79 -3.78
CA PRO A 169 14.18 -1.71 -4.29
C PRO A 169 13.42 -0.39 -4.42
N GLY A 170 14.01 0.71 -3.91
CA GLY A 170 13.39 2.04 -3.92
C GLY A 170 12.36 2.29 -2.82
N ASP A 171 12.18 1.39 -1.85
CA ASP A 171 11.29 1.62 -0.71
C ASP A 171 11.75 2.82 0.13
N ASN A 172 10.89 3.82 0.20
CA ASN A 172 11.12 5.06 0.92
C ASN A 172 10.26 5.22 2.19
N GLN A 173 9.58 4.16 2.62
CA GLN A 173 8.65 4.21 3.76
C GLN A 173 8.95 3.15 4.83
N LEU A 174 8.87 1.87 4.50
CA LEU A 174 9.04 0.77 5.44
C LEU A 174 10.52 0.57 5.82
N LEU A 175 11.37 0.34 4.82
CA LEU A 175 12.80 0.06 5.03
C LEU A 175 13.54 1.18 5.74
N PRO A 176 13.45 2.47 5.36
CA PRO A 176 14.15 3.54 6.07
C PRO A 176 13.78 3.63 7.55
N ARG A 177 12.49 3.47 7.87
CA ARG A 177 12.00 3.49 9.27
C ARG A 177 12.49 2.28 10.05
N LEU A 178 12.53 1.10 9.41
CA LEU A 178 13.03 -0.13 10.00
C LEU A 178 14.53 0.00 10.34
N ILE A 179 15.32 0.47 9.37
CA ILE A 179 16.77 0.68 9.51
C ILE A 179 17.08 1.71 10.61
N GLU A 180 16.37 2.86 10.60
CA GLU A 180 16.53 3.89 11.63
C GLU A 180 16.29 3.33 13.03
N LYS A 181 15.19 2.59 13.24
CA LYS A 181 14.88 1.98 14.53
C LYS A 181 15.89 0.92 14.93
N ASN A 182 16.38 0.12 13.96
CA ASN A 182 17.40 -0.90 14.18
C ASN A 182 18.72 -0.27 14.63
N ARG A 183 19.23 0.72 13.90
CA ARG A 183 20.48 1.45 14.22
C ARG A 183 20.40 2.13 15.58
N ALA A 184 19.25 2.72 15.90
CA ALA A 184 19.01 3.34 17.21
C ALA A 184 18.81 2.31 18.36
N GLY A 185 18.79 1.00 18.09
CA GLY A 185 18.52 -0.04 19.10
C GLY A 185 17.11 0.06 19.68
N ARG A 186 16.18 0.66 18.95
CA ARG A 186 14.78 0.90 19.38
C ARG A 186 13.77 -0.02 18.71
N LEU A 187 14.22 -0.97 17.88
CA LEU A 187 13.31 -1.91 17.22
C LEU A 187 12.76 -2.91 18.25
N ARG A 188 11.46 -2.83 18.47
CA ARG A 188 10.73 -3.66 19.45
C ARG A 188 9.57 -4.35 18.74
N VAL A 189 9.46 -5.67 18.92
CA VAL A 189 8.40 -6.50 18.34
C VAL A 189 7.63 -7.18 19.48
N PRO A 190 6.32 -6.93 19.61
CA PRO A 190 5.53 -7.49 20.70
C PRO A 190 5.26 -8.98 20.60
N ALA A 191 5.16 -9.51 19.38
CA ALA A 191 4.87 -10.92 19.12
C ALA A 191 5.68 -11.39 17.89
N PRO A 192 6.95 -11.70 18.08
CA PRO A 192 7.89 -12.00 16.99
C PRO A 192 7.52 -13.26 16.20
N GLU A 193 6.77 -14.18 16.80
CA GLU A 193 6.34 -15.46 16.24
C GLU A 193 5.08 -15.36 15.37
N LYS A 194 4.35 -14.25 15.42
CA LYS A 194 3.11 -14.06 14.64
C LYS A 194 3.41 -14.05 13.15
N LEU A 195 2.58 -14.76 12.37
CA LEU A 195 2.74 -14.83 10.92
C LEU A 195 2.16 -13.59 10.24
N ILE A 196 2.92 -13.03 9.34
CA ILE A 196 2.48 -11.93 8.48
C ILE A 196 2.82 -12.20 7.03
N ASP A 197 1.94 -11.74 6.16
CA ASP A 197 2.22 -11.66 4.73
C ASP A 197 2.94 -10.36 4.38
N THR A 198 3.65 -10.40 3.26
CA THR A 198 4.22 -9.21 2.63
C THR A 198 4.13 -9.34 1.12
N VAL A 199 4.33 -8.26 0.38
CA VAL A 199 4.38 -8.33 -1.08
C VAL A 199 5.60 -7.58 -1.62
N PHE A 200 6.32 -8.24 -2.53
CA PHE A 200 7.40 -7.59 -3.27
C PHE A 200 6.83 -6.57 -4.26
N ILE A 201 7.52 -5.46 -4.43
CA ILE A 201 7.06 -4.31 -5.21
C ILE A 201 6.60 -4.65 -6.62
N ASP A 202 7.34 -5.51 -7.34
CA ASP A 202 7.00 -5.87 -8.72
C ASP A 202 5.71 -6.70 -8.79
N ASN A 203 5.50 -7.62 -7.82
CA ASN A 203 4.28 -8.40 -7.71
C ASN A 203 3.08 -7.50 -7.39
N ALA A 204 3.25 -6.53 -6.49
CA ALA A 204 2.21 -5.56 -6.17
C ALA A 204 1.84 -4.71 -7.39
N ALA A 205 2.82 -4.20 -8.13
CA ALA A 205 2.57 -3.44 -9.34
C ALA A 205 1.87 -4.29 -10.41
N ARG A 206 2.34 -5.52 -10.64
CA ARG A 206 1.73 -6.45 -11.59
C ARG A 206 0.28 -6.76 -11.27
N ALA A 207 -0.07 -6.95 -10.00
CA ALA A 207 -1.46 -7.16 -9.59
C ALA A 207 -2.39 -6.02 -10.06
N HIS A 208 -1.90 -4.76 -10.08
CA HIS A 208 -2.68 -3.62 -10.56
C HIS A 208 -2.92 -3.68 -12.08
N LEU A 209 -1.92 -4.14 -12.85
CA LEU A 209 -2.07 -4.33 -14.29
C LEU A 209 -3.03 -5.49 -14.57
N GLN A 210 -2.91 -6.61 -13.88
CA GLN A 210 -3.80 -7.77 -14.01
C GLN A 210 -5.24 -7.42 -13.65
N ALA A 211 -5.45 -6.60 -12.61
CA ALA A 211 -6.77 -6.09 -12.26
C ALA A 211 -7.34 -5.20 -13.37
N LEU A 212 -6.53 -4.30 -13.94
CA LEU A 212 -6.95 -3.49 -15.07
C LEU A 212 -7.31 -4.35 -16.29
N ASP A 213 -6.49 -5.36 -16.60
CA ASP A 213 -6.72 -6.29 -17.71
C ASP A 213 -8.02 -7.08 -17.52
N ASN A 214 -8.29 -7.52 -16.29
CA ASN A 214 -9.57 -8.17 -15.98
C ASN A 214 -10.77 -7.23 -16.23
N LEU A 215 -10.70 -5.98 -15.73
CA LEU A 215 -11.79 -5.00 -15.92
C LEU A 215 -12.07 -4.71 -17.41
N THR A 216 -11.01 -4.72 -18.25
CA THR A 216 -11.12 -4.43 -19.68
C THR A 216 -11.57 -5.63 -20.50
N THR A 217 -11.47 -6.83 -19.98
CA THR A 217 -11.78 -8.10 -20.68
C THR A 217 -13.03 -8.76 -20.07
N SER A 218 -12.85 -9.70 -19.14
CA SER A 218 -13.96 -10.44 -18.54
C SER A 218 -14.83 -9.60 -17.61
N GLY A 219 -14.25 -8.60 -16.95
CA GLY A 219 -14.94 -7.75 -15.97
C GLY A 219 -15.36 -8.48 -14.69
N THR A 220 -14.88 -9.70 -14.46
CA THR A 220 -15.27 -10.50 -13.28
C THR A 220 -14.81 -9.89 -11.96
N ALA A 221 -13.83 -8.97 -11.99
CA ALA A 221 -13.33 -8.23 -10.82
C ALA A 221 -14.16 -6.98 -10.51
N ALA A 222 -15.10 -6.60 -11.36
CA ALA A 222 -15.87 -5.37 -11.16
C ALA A 222 -16.69 -5.43 -9.86
N GLY A 223 -16.54 -4.37 -9.03
CA GLY A 223 -17.21 -4.26 -7.73
C GLY A 223 -16.60 -5.11 -6.61
N LYS A 224 -15.42 -5.70 -6.82
CA LYS A 224 -14.78 -6.59 -5.83
C LYS A 224 -13.47 -6.02 -5.29
N ALA A 225 -13.09 -6.51 -4.10
CA ALA A 225 -11.76 -6.29 -3.52
C ALA A 225 -10.94 -7.59 -3.56
N TYR A 226 -9.60 -7.47 -3.50
CA TYR A 226 -8.68 -8.62 -3.51
C TYR A 226 -7.49 -8.37 -2.61
N PHE A 227 -7.13 -9.37 -1.79
CA PHE A 227 -5.85 -9.36 -1.08
C PHE A 227 -4.70 -9.66 -2.03
N ILE A 228 -3.60 -8.95 -1.86
CA ILE A 228 -2.40 -9.08 -2.67
C ILE A 228 -1.19 -9.21 -1.74
N SER A 229 -0.57 -10.38 -1.76
CA SER A 229 0.67 -10.68 -1.04
C SER A 229 1.53 -11.66 -1.84
N ASN A 230 2.69 -12.01 -1.31
CA ASN A 230 3.51 -13.08 -1.91
C ASN A 230 2.95 -14.48 -1.66
N GLY A 231 1.96 -14.63 -0.74
CA GLY A 231 1.46 -15.95 -0.35
C GLY A 231 2.49 -16.80 0.40
N GLU A 232 3.48 -16.16 1.00
CA GLU A 232 4.58 -16.77 1.76
C GLU A 232 4.60 -16.16 3.18
N PRO A 233 3.62 -16.47 4.06
CA PRO A 233 3.56 -15.91 5.39
C PRO A 233 4.77 -16.33 6.24
N LEU A 234 5.42 -15.37 6.88
CA LEU A 234 6.60 -15.57 7.72
C LEU A 234 6.37 -14.96 9.12
N PRO A 235 7.07 -15.47 10.16
CA PRO A 235 7.12 -14.78 11.44
C PRO A 235 7.60 -13.34 11.30
N VAL A 236 6.99 -12.42 12.05
CA VAL A 236 7.37 -10.99 12.05
C VAL A 236 8.87 -10.81 12.26
N TYR A 237 9.45 -11.58 13.19
CA TYR A 237 10.89 -11.54 13.45
C TYR A 237 11.70 -11.88 12.21
N ASP A 238 11.32 -12.94 11.51
CA ASP A 238 12.09 -13.48 10.38
C ASP A 238 12.09 -12.50 9.21
N ILE A 239 10.92 -11.98 8.83
CA ILE A 239 10.85 -11.05 7.70
C ILE A 239 11.59 -9.73 8.01
N LEU A 240 11.44 -9.18 9.22
CA LEU A 240 12.15 -7.95 9.59
C LEU A 240 13.66 -8.16 9.65
N SER A 241 14.12 -9.31 10.15
CA SER A 241 15.55 -9.66 10.20
C SER A 241 16.13 -9.82 8.80
N ARG A 242 15.47 -10.60 7.94
CA ARG A 242 15.91 -10.80 6.54
C ARG A 242 15.96 -9.49 5.73
N LEU A 243 14.99 -8.59 5.91
CA LEU A 243 15.01 -7.28 5.27
C LEU A 243 16.19 -6.43 5.73
N LEU A 244 16.51 -6.45 7.04
CA LEU A 244 17.68 -5.75 7.58
C LEU A 244 18.98 -6.35 7.04
N GLU A 245 19.12 -7.66 7.03
CA GLU A 245 20.29 -8.38 6.51
C GLU A 245 20.51 -8.11 5.02
N ALA A 246 19.44 -8.15 4.20
CA ALA A 246 19.51 -7.80 2.80
C ALA A 246 19.96 -6.34 2.57
N TYR A 247 19.70 -5.46 3.53
CA TYR A 247 20.17 -4.07 3.50
C TYR A 247 21.57 -3.88 4.11
N GLY A 248 22.24 -4.96 4.49
CA GLY A 248 23.59 -4.93 5.12
C GLY A 248 23.59 -4.56 6.59
N GLU A 249 22.42 -4.60 7.26
CA GLU A 249 22.29 -4.28 8.68
C GLU A 249 22.33 -5.54 9.54
N THR A 250 22.98 -5.48 10.69
CA THR A 250 22.85 -6.53 11.71
C THR A 250 21.53 -6.35 12.47
N PRO A 251 20.60 -7.33 12.48
CA PRO A 251 19.34 -7.21 13.18
C PRO A 251 19.52 -7.03 14.70
N ARG A 252 18.87 -6.02 15.26
CA ARG A 252 18.83 -5.71 16.71
C ARG A 252 17.41 -5.73 17.23
N VAL A 253 16.65 -6.74 16.81
CA VAL A 253 15.23 -6.90 17.17
C VAL A 253 15.15 -7.38 18.62
N ARG A 254 14.34 -6.70 19.43
CA ARG A 254 14.08 -7.10 20.83
C ARG A 254 12.58 -7.28 21.04
N THR A 255 12.22 -8.27 21.83
CA THR A 255 10.83 -8.50 22.25
C THR A 255 10.44 -7.56 23.37
N VAL A 256 9.16 -7.22 23.41
CA VAL A 256 8.53 -6.45 24.48
C VAL A 256 7.10 -7.00 24.69
N PRO A 257 6.58 -7.12 25.92
CA PRO A 257 5.20 -7.52 26.14
C PRO A 257 4.23 -6.55 25.45
N LYS A 258 3.20 -7.10 24.75
CA LYS A 258 2.17 -6.30 24.05
C LYS A 258 1.57 -5.23 24.97
N SER A 259 1.26 -5.59 26.23
CA SER A 259 0.68 -4.67 27.21
C SER A 259 1.56 -3.46 27.50
N VAL A 260 2.89 -3.68 27.63
CA VAL A 260 3.86 -2.61 27.84
C VAL A 260 3.95 -1.71 26.61
N ALA A 261 4.08 -2.29 25.43
CA ALA A 261 4.13 -1.53 24.17
C ALA A 261 2.83 -0.70 23.97
N MET A 262 1.67 -1.26 24.26
CA MET A 262 0.37 -0.58 24.18
C MET A 262 0.26 0.56 25.21
N ALA A 263 0.71 0.37 26.43
CA ALA A 263 0.70 1.43 27.46
C ALA A 263 1.58 2.61 27.02
N VAL A 264 2.81 2.33 26.55
CA VAL A 264 3.70 3.37 26.03
C VAL A 264 3.09 4.09 24.82
N ALA A 265 2.53 3.35 23.86
CA ALA A 265 1.89 3.93 22.69
C ALA A 265 0.71 4.83 23.08
N THR A 266 -0.10 4.43 24.06
CA THR A 266 -1.23 5.22 24.58
C THR A 266 -0.76 6.56 25.15
N VAL A 267 0.29 6.55 25.96
CA VAL A 267 0.88 7.78 26.52
C VAL A 267 1.42 8.68 25.41
N VAL A 268 2.19 8.11 24.47
CA VAL A 268 2.74 8.85 23.32
C VAL A 268 1.62 9.49 22.51
N GLU A 269 0.59 8.74 22.13
CA GLU A 269 -0.56 9.29 21.38
C GLU A 269 -1.30 10.37 22.18
N GLY A 270 -1.46 10.21 23.50
CA GLY A 270 -2.04 11.22 24.38
C GLY A 270 -1.29 12.55 24.31
N ILE A 271 0.05 12.50 24.41
CA ILE A 271 0.93 13.67 24.27
C ILE A 271 0.77 14.31 22.89
N TRP A 272 0.77 13.51 21.80
CA TRP A 272 0.61 14.01 20.43
C TRP A 272 -0.73 14.73 20.22
N ARG A 273 -1.82 14.17 20.79
CA ARG A 273 -3.15 14.77 20.73
C ARG A 273 -3.22 16.10 21.51
N VAL A 274 -2.70 16.13 22.74
CA VAL A 274 -2.67 17.35 23.57
C VAL A 274 -1.85 18.45 22.91
N LEU A 275 -0.68 18.10 22.34
CA LEU A 275 0.18 19.04 21.63
C LEU A 275 -0.27 19.34 20.18
N LYS A 276 -1.38 18.74 19.74
CA LYS A 276 -1.93 18.89 18.37
C LYS A 276 -0.89 18.68 17.27
N LYS A 277 0.06 17.75 17.47
CA LYS A 277 1.12 17.48 16.49
C LYS A 277 0.56 16.83 15.23
N ARG A 278 0.99 17.33 14.06
CA ARG A 278 0.63 16.76 12.75
C ARG A 278 1.60 15.67 12.27
N SER A 279 2.80 15.62 12.87
CA SER A 279 3.77 14.56 12.57
C SER A 279 3.32 13.21 13.11
N ASP A 280 3.82 12.13 12.49
CA ASP A 280 3.61 10.77 12.99
C ASP A 280 4.16 10.63 14.42
N PRO A 281 3.45 9.95 15.33
CA PRO A 281 4.01 9.61 16.64
C PRO A 281 5.12 8.57 16.48
N PRO A 282 6.18 8.61 17.33
CA PRO A 282 7.27 7.62 17.27
C PRO A 282 6.80 6.19 17.56
N LEU A 283 5.68 6.05 18.24
CA LEU A 283 4.98 4.79 18.49
C LEU A 283 3.48 5.05 18.54
N ALA A 284 2.71 4.33 17.72
CA ALA A 284 1.26 4.38 17.68
C ALA A 284 0.66 3.03 18.07
N ARG A 285 -0.51 3.03 18.70
CA ARG A 285 -1.23 1.81 19.07
C ARG A 285 -1.53 0.94 17.86
N PHE A 286 -1.93 1.55 16.75
CA PHE A 286 -2.13 0.87 15.47
C PHE A 286 -0.91 0.04 15.02
N VAL A 287 0.30 0.59 15.14
CA VAL A 287 1.54 -0.12 14.79
C VAL A 287 1.81 -1.27 15.76
N VAL A 288 1.57 -1.05 17.07
CA VAL A 288 1.75 -2.10 18.08
C VAL A 288 0.78 -3.25 17.86
N GLU A 289 -0.48 -2.96 17.55
CA GLU A 289 -1.49 -3.98 17.23
C GLU A 289 -1.08 -4.81 16.02
N HIS A 290 -0.66 -4.16 14.92
CA HIS A 290 -0.17 -4.87 13.72
C HIS A 290 1.05 -5.75 13.99
N LEU A 291 2.01 -5.29 14.80
CA LEU A 291 3.17 -6.10 15.18
C LEU A 291 2.87 -7.17 16.24
N ALA A 292 1.66 -7.18 16.80
CA ALA A 292 1.24 -8.07 17.88
C ALA A 292 0.16 -9.08 17.44
N THR A 293 -0.20 -9.11 16.17
CA THR A 293 -1.23 -9.99 15.61
C THR A 293 -0.71 -10.70 14.37
N ALA A 294 -1.22 -11.91 14.12
CA ALA A 294 -1.06 -12.57 12.84
C ALA A 294 -1.97 -11.89 11.81
N HIS A 295 -1.47 -11.69 10.59
CA HIS A 295 -2.26 -11.20 9.48
C HIS A 295 -1.65 -11.64 8.14
N TRP A 296 -2.16 -12.76 7.66
CA TRP A 296 -1.90 -13.29 6.34
C TRP A 296 -3.22 -13.73 5.69
N TYR A 297 -3.26 -13.78 4.36
CA TYR A 297 -4.51 -13.80 3.60
C TYR A 297 -4.53 -14.90 2.55
N ASP A 298 -5.72 -15.44 2.29
CA ASP A 298 -5.99 -16.33 1.17
C ASP A 298 -6.03 -15.54 -0.14
N LEU A 299 -5.22 -15.95 -1.10
CA LEU A 299 -5.11 -15.33 -2.42
C LEU A 299 -5.95 -16.02 -3.51
N SER A 300 -6.77 -16.99 -3.12
CA SER A 300 -7.54 -17.82 -4.08
C SER A 300 -8.43 -17.00 -5.00
N ALA A 301 -9.05 -15.92 -4.48
CA ALA A 301 -9.87 -15.02 -5.27
C ALA A 301 -9.03 -14.22 -6.30
N ALA A 302 -7.89 -13.67 -5.88
CA ALA A 302 -6.99 -12.96 -6.78
C ALA A 302 -6.41 -13.90 -7.86
N LYS A 303 -6.04 -15.12 -7.49
CA LYS A 303 -5.57 -16.15 -8.46
C LYS A 303 -6.65 -16.49 -9.48
N ARG A 304 -7.87 -16.76 -9.03
CA ARG A 304 -8.99 -17.15 -9.89
C ARG A 304 -9.45 -16.05 -10.83
N ASP A 305 -9.67 -14.85 -10.29
CA ASP A 305 -10.31 -13.76 -11.03
C ASP A 305 -9.29 -12.91 -11.80
N LEU A 306 -8.11 -12.65 -11.23
CA LEU A 306 -7.08 -11.79 -11.83
C LEU A 306 -5.96 -12.58 -12.52
N GLY A 307 -5.87 -13.89 -12.31
CA GLY A 307 -4.71 -14.67 -12.69
C GLY A 307 -3.45 -14.27 -11.90
N TYR A 308 -3.64 -13.70 -10.69
CA TYR A 308 -2.53 -13.26 -9.87
C TYR A 308 -1.74 -14.45 -9.32
N ASP A 309 -0.49 -14.54 -9.71
CA ASP A 309 0.49 -15.48 -9.14
C ASP A 309 1.80 -14.72 -8.94
N PRO A 310 2.31 -14.61 -7.70
CA PRO A 310 3.53 -13.86 -7.42
C PRO A 310 4.73 -14.48 -8.17
N GLU A 311 5.37 -13.70 -9.06
CA GLU A 311 6.50 -14.18 -9.86
C GLU A 311 7.82 -14.08 -9.11
N VAL A 312 7.94 -13.09 -8.23
CA VAL A 312 9.14 -12.86 -7.42
C VAL A 312 8.89 -13.38 -6.03
N SER A 313 9.58 -14.44 -5.62
CA SER A 313 9.53 -14.99 -4.25
C SER A 313 10.14 -13.99 -3.24
N ILE A 314 9.87 -14.19 -1.94
CA ILE A 314 10.53 -13.40 -0.89
C ILE A 314 12.06 -13.54 -0.98
N ALA A 315 12.56 -14.75 -1.22
CA ALA A 315 14.00 -15.01 -1.33
C ALA A 315 14.64 -14.21 -2.47
N GLU A 316 14.06 -14.29 -3.67
CA GLU A 316 14.52 -13.53 -4.83
C GLU A 316 14.40 -12.01 -4.62
N GLY A 317 13.32 -11.56 -4.02
CA GLY A 317 13.13 -10.14 -3.68
C GLY A 317 14.21 -9.61 -2.74
N LEU A 318 14.62 -10.39 -1.75
CA LEU A 318 15.71 -10.06 -0.83
C LEU A 318 17.07 -9.99 -1.57
N GLU A 319 17.33 -10.89 -2.51
CA GLU A 319 18.53 -10.85 -3.35
C GLU A 319 18.55 -9.57 -4.22
N ARG A 320 17.42 -9.20 -4.83
CA ARG A 320 17.29 -7.95 -5.61
C ARG A 320 17.50 -6.71 -4.74
N LEU A 321 16.99 -6.71 -3.51
CA LEU A 321 17.19 -5.64 -2.54
C LEU A 321 18.66 -5.52 -2.14
N ALA A 322 19.34 -6.64 -1.84
CA ALA A 322 20.76 -6.68 -1.52
C ALA A 322 21.64 -6.15 -2.66
N ALA A 323 21.31 -6.50 -3.90
CA ALA A 323 22.02 -6.02 -5.08
C ALA A 323 21.90 -4.49 -5.27
N GLU A 324 20.73 -3.89 -4.98
CA GLU A 324 20.54 -2.43 -5.06
C GLU A 324 21.46 -1.68 -4.10
N VAL A 325 21.61 -2.17 -2.88
CA VAL A 325 22.43 -1.51 -1.84
C VAL A 325 23.90 -1.91 -1.89
N GLY A 326 24.31 -2.69 -2.89
CA GLY A 326 25.72 -3.12 -3.08
C GLY A 326 26.19 -4.12 -2.02
N VAL A 327 25.30 -4.78 -1.32
CA VAL A 327 25.61 -5.89 -0.41
C VAL A 327 25.83 -7.13 -1.25
N THR A 328 27.10 -7.48 -1.49
CA THR A 328 27.42 -8.80 -2.06
C THR A 328 27.00 -9.86 -1.05
N ALA A 329 26.30 -10.89 -1.50
CA ALA A 329 25.98 -12.07 -0.72
C ALA A 329 27.32 -12.64 -0.17
N GLY A 330 27.69 -12.21 1.03
CA GLY A 330 28.90 -12.67 1.71
C GLY A 330 28.71 -14.15 2.02
N GLY A 331 29.59 -14.96 1.46
CA GLY A 331 29.62 -16.38 1.70
C GLY A 331 29.62 -16.67 3.20
N THR A 332 28.68 -17.46 3.63
CA THR A 332 28.78 -18.22 4.87
C THR A 332 29.96 -19.15 4.76
N GLY A 333 31.10 -18.75 5.35
CA GLY A 333 32.24 -19.61 5.63
C GLY A 333 32.05 -20.28 6.97
#